data_f29709528f22771b9883c2bb38a50da8
#
_entry.id   f29709528f22771b9883c2bb38a50da8
#
_cell.length_a   1.000
_cell.length_b   1.000
_cell.length_c   1.000
_cell.angle_alpha   90.00
_cell.angle_beta   90.00
_cell.angle_gamma   90.00
#
_symmetry.space_group_name_H-M   'P 1'
#
loop_
_entity.id
_entity.type
_entity.pdbx_description
1 polymer ?
#
loop_
_entity_poly.entity_id
_entity_poly.type
_entity_poly.pdbx_seq_one_letter_code
_entity_poly.pdbx_strand_id
1 'polypeptide(L)'
;MTATLPTATDPRSTDPRSTAVPGTATLPVRPAPGRSGGGAPAARPRPHVRFRSSRPDLALCGVLLLVIVLVQGWNITHFPTLSDDEGTYLAQAWAVQQGEGLAHYTYWYDHPPLGWIQIAALTWLPALFVPESMTVAPMRFSMLAVSAVSAVLLYVLARRLWLPRWAAGLAMALFGLSPLSVVLQREIFLDNLAVLWILLAFCLAASPSRHLWHHFAAGLAAATAVLTKETMLVVLPALMVTMWRHSHRDTRKFAVTGAVTACALIGFSYPLYALLNGELLPGPGHVSLIGGITYQMGREGSGFLLDPGSGAHGVLQSWLYYDTVLPLGGLAGALLLLVTLRWSVTARALAGPALAAAVLAAVALRPSGYLPAMYVIQALPFLALVLAGGAASVAHAVLHRRRRPGEGRALRSARYVLAGVLAVAAAAFVVPRWYEGNRTALTADANAPYRQAAAWLGSEVADPAHTRVLLDDALWLDAVHHGYAPGPGAIWFYKADLDPAVTATLPRGWRDIDYVVSSPTVRRDAVNLPNVKAALEHSVPVAVFGTGEDRIEIRRTTPDSGSRP
;
A
#
# COMPACT_ATOMS: atom_id res chain seq x y z
N MET A 1 17.14 53.12 1.00
CA MET A 1 18.18 53.49 0.05
C MET A 1 17.78 52.92 -1.30
N THR A 2 17.29 53.79 -2.10
CA THR A 2 16.83 53.66 -3.49
C THR A 2 18.04 53.71 -4.42
N ALA A 3 18.13 52.77 -5.38
CA ALA A 3 18.98 52.96 -6.55
C ALA A 3 18.34 52.30 -7.77
N THR A 4 18.13 53.12 -8.71
CA THR A 4 17.43 53.10 -9.98
C THR A 4 18.13 52.28 -11.07
N LEU A 5 17.30 51.71 -11.96
CA LEU A 5 17.62 51.20 -13.31
C LEU A 5 18.09 52.32 -14.25
N PRO A 6 18.75 52.01 -15.36
CA PRO A 6 18.46 52.70 -16.60
C PRO A 6 18.00 51.79 -17.76
N THR A 7 17.13 52.40 -18.54
CA THR A 7 16.40 52.00 -19.74
C THR A 7 17.22 52.07 -21.02
N ALA A 8 16.90 51.16 -21.95
CA ALA A 8 16.71 51.24 -23.41
C ALA A 8 17.62 52.09 -24.32
N THR A 9 17.99 51.46 -25.44
CA THR A 9 17.69 52.04 -26.78
C THR A 9 17.94 50.99 -27.89
N ASP A 10 16.92 50.82 -28.74
CA ASP A 10 16.98 50.26 -30.09
C ASP A 10 17.39 51.41 -31.06
N PRO A 11 18.08 51.19 -32.19
CA PRO A 11 17.42 51.33 -33.46
C PRO A 11 17.88 50.43 -34.64
N ARG A 12 16.91 49.91 -35.33
CA ARG A 12 16.61 49.76 -36.76
C ARG A 12 17.73 49.88 -37.82
N SER A 13 17.59 48.90 -38.78
CA SER A 13 17.62 48.98 -40.25
C SER A 13 18.99 48.98 -40.94
N THR A 14 19.18 48.03 -41.83
CA THR A 14 19.07 48.13 -43.31
C THR A 14 19.66 46.87 -43.98
N ASP A 15 18.89 46.27 -44.87
CA ASP A 15 19.27 45.41 -46.01
C ASP A 15 19.77 46.33 -47.15
N PRO A 16 20.34 45.89 -48.28
CA PRO A 16 20.69 44.59 -48.83
C PRO A 16 22.06 44.53 -49.55
N ARG A 17 22.50 43.36 -50.03
CA ARG A 17 23.00 43.09 -51.40
C ARG A 17 23.61 41.70 -51.62
N SER A 18 22.95 40.99 -52.48
CA SER A 18 23.40 40.04 -53.48
C SER A 18 24.91 39.98 -53.78
N THR A 19 25.50 38.78 -53.71
CA THR A 19 26.54 38.36 -54.67
C THR A 19 26.42 36.86 -54.94
N ALA A 20 26.15 36.52 -56.18
CA ALA A 20 26.17 35.20 -56.78
C ALA A 20 27.60 34.70 -56.95
N VAL A 21 27.86 33.43 -56.77
CA VAL A 21 29.06 32.71 -57.17
C VAL A 21 28.65 31.43 -57.92
N PRO A 22 29.37 31.09 -59.03
CA PRO A 22 28.84 30.25 -60.10
C PRO A 22 29.05 28.73 -59.90
N GLY A 23 28.28 28.00 -60.70
CA GLY A 23 28.09 26.58 -60.70
C GLY A 23 29.33 25.69 -60.79
N THR A 24 29.24 24.53 -60.17
CA THR A 24 30.07 23.38 -60.40
C THR A 24 29.24 22.27 -61.05
N ALA A 25 29.80 21.77 -62.16
CA ALA A 25 29.21 20.80 -63.06
C ALA A 25 28.99 19.44 -62.39
N THR A 26 27.79 18.88 -62.55
CA THR A 26 27.47 17.49 -62.21
C THR A 26 27.94 16.55 -63.33
N LEU A 27 28.83 15.61 -62.97
CA LEU A 27 29.15 14.46 -63.83
C LEU A 27 28.09 13.34 -63.62
N PRO A 28 27.70 12.62 -64.67
CA PRO A 28 26.71 11.57 -64.57
C PRO A 28 27.33 10.29 -63.97
N VAL A 29 26.75 9.81 -62.86
CA VAL A 29 27.08 8.53 -62.26
C VAL A 29 26.36 7.43 -63.01
N ARG A 30 27.13 6.48 -63.59
CA ARG A 30 26.65 5.23 -64.20
C ARG A 30 26.02 4.32 -63.14
N PRO A 31 24.85 3.69 -63.39
CA PRO A 31 24.30 2.68 -62.51
C PRO A 31 25.12 1.38 -62.57
N ALA A 32 25.50 0.87 -61.39
CA ALA A 32 26.11 -0.44 -61.21
C ALA A 32 25.07 -1.55 -61.34
N PRO A 33 25.45 -2.75 -61.88
CA PRO A 33 24.51 -3.85 -62.12
C PRO A 33 24.01 -4.46 -60.81
N GLY A 34 22.70 -4.72 -60.77
CA GLY A 34 21.98 -5.25 -59.64
C GLY A 34 22.53 -6.60 -59.13
N ARG A 35 22.81 -6.62 -57.81
CA ARG A 35 22.86 -7.88 -57.05
C ARG A 35 21.44 -8.17 -56.55
N SER A 36 20.85 -9.22 -57.12
CA SER A 36 19.66 -9.88 -56.59
C SER A 36 20.01 -10.57 -55.26
N GLY A 37 19.99 -9.84 -54.17
CA GLY A 37 20.08 -10.39 -52.83
C GLY A 37 18.67 -10.64 -52.31
N GLY A 38 18.33 -11.91 -52.04
CA GLY A 38 17.09 -12.32 -51.42
C GLY A 38 16.86 -11.59 -50.11
N GLY A 39 16.00 -10.59 -50.16
CA GLY A 39 15.57 -9.84 -48.96
C GLY A 39 14.78 -10.74 -48.05
N ALA A 40 15.32 -11.04 -46.87
CA ALA A 40 14.52 -11.57 -45.78
C ALA A 40 13.29 -10.66 -45.62
N PRO A 41 12.08 -11.21 -45.47
CA PRO A 41 10.87 -10.38 -45.36
C PRO A 41 11.04 -9.45 -44.18
N ALA A 42 11.07 -8.15 -44.45
CA ALA A 42 11.09 -7.09 -43.43
C ALA A 42 9.96 -7.39 -42.46
N ALA A 43 10.29 -7.61 -41.19
CA ALA A 43 9.33 -7.87 -40.14
C ALA A 43 8.33 -6.71 -40.15
N ARG A 44 7.11 -6.99 -40.62
CA ARG A 44 6.01 -6.00 -40.61
C ARG A 44 5.95 -5.37 -39.22
N PRO A 45 6.00 -4.02 -39.11
CA PRO A 45 5.85 -3.35 -37.84
C PRO A 45 4.51 -3.80 -37.25
N ARG A 46 4.57 -4.44 -36.08
CA ARG A 46 3.37 -4.84 -35.34
C ARG A 46 2.53 -3.59 -35.09
N PRO A 47 1.24 -3.59 -35.42
CA PRO A 47 0.39 -2.44 -35.16
C PRO A 47 0.47 -2.14 -33.68
N HIS A 48 0.96 -0.95 -33.32
CA HIS A 48 0.90 -0.42 -31.97
C HIS A 48 -0.57 -0.12 -31.68
N VAL A 49 -1.30 -1.11 -31.18
CA VAL A 49 -2.68 -0.91 -30.71
C VAL A 49 -2.56 0.02 -29.51
N ARG A 50 -2.82 1.30 -29.74
CA ARG A 50 -2.96 2.27 -28.67
C ARG A 50 -4.12 1.81 -27.80
N PHE A 51 -3.87 1.54 -26.50
CA PHE A 51 -4.94 1.32 -25.54
C PHE A 51 -5.77 2.62 -25.51
N ARG A 52 -6.91 2.58 -26.17
CA ARG A 52 -7.96 3.58 -26.05
C ARG A 52 -9.04 2.93 -25.20
N SER A 53 -9.37 3.51 -24.04
CA SER A 53 -10.52 3.05 -23.25
C SER A 53 -11.73 3.02 -24.18
N SER A 54 -12.33 1.85 -24.30
CA SER A 54 -13.54 1.68 -25.09
C SER A 54 -14.75 1.69 -24.16
N ARG A 55 -15.94 1.99 -24.69
CA ARG A 55 -17.17 1.92 -23.89
C ARG A 55 -17.32 0.62 -23.08
N PRO A 56 -17.02 -0.58 -23.65
CA PRO A 56 -17.04 -1.82 -22.88
C PRO A 56 -16.00 -1.92 -21.76
N ASP A 57 -14.80 -1.30 -21.92
CA ASP A 57 -13.80 -1.25 -20.84
C ASP A 57 -14.32 -0.39 -19.68
N LEU A 58 -14.91 0.77 -19.98
CA LEU A 58 -15.47 1.67 -18.96
C LEU A 58 -16.66 1.04 -18.24
N ALA A 59 -17.58 0.38 -18.99
CA ALA A 59 -18.73 -0.29 -18.41
C ALA A 59 -18.30 -1.42 -17.46
N LEU A 60 -17.38 -2.30 -17.89
CA LEU A 60 -16.90 -3.40 -17.06
C LEU A 60 -16.18 -2.89 -15.81
N CYS A 61 -15.26 -1.91 -15.97
CA CYS A 61 -14.55 -1.30 -14.86
C CYS A 61 -15.53 -0.62 -13.87
N GLY A 62 -16.50 0.13 -14.38
CA GLY A 62 -17.50 0.83 -13.57
C GLY A 62 -18.41 -0.11 -12.77
N VAL A 63 -18.90 -1.19 -13.39
CA VAL A 63 -19.72 -2.21 -12.70
C VAL A 63 -18.90 -2.90 -11.60
N LEU A 64 -17.67 -3.33 -11.91
CA LEU A 64 -16.81 -3.97 -10.91
C LEU A 64 -16.45 -3.00 -9.78
N LEU A 65 -16.16 -1.73 -10.10
CA LEU A 65 -15.87 -0.70 -9.10
C LEU A 65 -17.05 -0.52 -8.15
N LEU A 66 -18.26 -0.42 -8.69
CA LEU A 66 -19.48 -0.30 -7.87
C LEU A 66 -19.62 -1.49 -6.91
N VAL A 67 -19.45 -2.72 -7.40
CA VAL A 67 -19.52 -3.93 -6.56
C VAL A 67 -18.44 -3.93 -5.48
N ILE A 68 -17.20 -3.56 -5.83
CA ILE A 68 -16.09 -3.50 -4.89
C ILE A 68 -16.38 -2.46 -3.79
N VAL A 69 -16.80 -1.25 -4.17
CA VAL A 69 -17.11 -0.18 -3.22
C VAL A 69 -18.26 -0.57 -2.29
N LEU A 70 -19.32 -1.23 -2.82
CA LEU A 70 -20.43 -1.70 -1.99
C LEU A 70 -19.98 -2.80 -1.01
N VAL A 71 -19.22 -3.79 -1.47
CA VAL A 71 -18.73 -4.88 -0.60
C VAL A 71 -17.77 -4.36 0.44
N GLN A 72 -16.78 -3.54 0.06
CA GLN A 72 -15.78 -3.03 1.00
C GLN A 72 -16.34 -1.95 1.94
N GLY A 73 -17.31 -1.14 1.49
CA GLY A 73 -17.93 -0.10 2.30
C GLY A 73 -18.98 -0.63 3.28
N TRP A 74 -19.61 -1.76 2.97
CA TRP A 74 -20.62 -2.35 3.85
C TRP A 74 -19.98 -2.82 5.16
N ASN A 75 -20.53 -2.41 6.29
CA ASN A 75 -20.08 -2.81 7.63
C ASN A 75 -18.62 -2.39 7.98
N ILE A 76 -18.04 -1.42 7.28
CA ILE A 76 -16.63 -1.03 7.38
C ILE A 76 -16.24 -0.51 8.77
N THR A 77 -17.18 0.14 9.48
CA THR A 77 -16.98 0.67 10.83
C THR A 77 -17.08 -0.37 11.93
N HIS A 78 -17.65 -1.55 11.65
CA HIS A 78 -17.89 -2.61 12.62
C HIS A 78 -16.88 -3.75 12.52
N PHE A 79 -16.26 -3.94 11.35
CA PHE A 79 -15.30 -5.01 11.08
C PHE A 79 -14.26 -4.59 10.05
N PRO A 80 -12.99 -4.98 10.18
CA PRO A 80 -12.36 -5.80 11.23
C PRO A 80 -12.22 -5.08 12.59
N THR A 81 -11.70 -5.81 13.60
CA THR A 81 -11.34 -5.22 14.91
C THR A 81 -10.37 -4.07 14.68
N LEU A 82 -10.52 -2.99 15.46
CA LEU A 82 -9.59 -1.85 15.42
C LEU A 82 -8.19 -2.31 15.81
N SER A 83 -7.19 -1.83 15.09
CA SER A 83 -5.78 -2.13 15.36
C SER A 83 -5.04 -0.89 15.89
N ASP A 84 -3.98 -1.13 16.67
CA ASP A 84 -3.14 -0.06 17.21
C ASP A 84 -2.48 0.75 16.08
N ASP A 85 -2.02 0.08 15.02
CA ASP A 85 -1.42 0.75 13.86
C ASP A 85 -2.37 1.78 13.22
N GLU A 86 -3.68 1.48 13.14
CA GLU A 86 -4.68 2.44 12.64
C GLU A 86 -4.77 3.65 13.58
N GLY A 87 -4.81 3.41 14.88
CA GLY A 87 -4.84 4.46 15.90
C GLY A 87 -3.59 5.33 15.86
N THR A 88 -2.41 4.68 15.80
CA THR A 88 -1.12 5.36 15.69
C THR A 88 -1.06 6.29 14.48
N TYR A 89 -1.37 5.79 13.29
CA TYR A 89 -1.29 6.61 12.07
C TYR A 89 -2.30 7.75 12.07
N LEU A 90 -3.47 7.52 12.66
CA LEU A 90 -4.51 8.54 12.75
C LEU A 90 -4.18 9.62 13.79
N ALA A 91 -3.60 9.24 14.92
CA ALA A 91 -3.13 10.21 15.93
C ALA A 91 -1.98 11.09 15.40
N GLN A 92 -1.07 10.50 14.61
CA GLN A 92 -0.02 11.26 13.92
C GLN A 92 -0.62 12.20 12.85
N ALA A 93 -1.64 11.74 12.10
CA ALA A 93 -2.36 12.59 11.16
C ALA A 93 -3.08 13.75 11.86
N TRP A 94 -3.67 13.50 13.02
CA TRP A 94 -4.27 14.51 13.88
C TRP A 94 -3.23 15.55 14.33
N ALA A 95 -2.06 15.13 14.80
CA ALA A 95 -0.98 16.05 15.19
C ALA A 95 -0.55 16.97 14.04
N VAL A 96 -0.43 16.45 12.82
CA VAL A 96 -0.16 17.24 11.61
C VAL A 96 -1.25 18.31 11.39
N GLN A 97 -2.52 17.96 11.57
CA GLN A 97 -3.64 18.90 11.38
C GLN A 97 -3.70 19.96 12.47
N GLN A 98 -3.31 19.63 13.71
CA GLN A 98 -3.26 20.60 14.82
C GLN A 98 -2.01 21.49 14.77
N GLY A 99 -1.07 21.20 13.88
CA GLY A 99 0.17 21.96 13.78
C GLY A 99 1.22 21.56 14.82
N GLU A 100 1.05 20.42 15.48
CA GLU A 100 1.97 19.91 16.52
C GLU A 100 3.17 19.15 15.94
N GLY A 101 3.31 19.12 14.61
CA GLY A 101 4.39 18.43 13.94
C GLY A 101 3.98 17.06 13.41
N LEU A 102 4.93 16.11 13.36
CA LEU A 102 4.73 14.79 12.77
C LEU A 102 4.17 13.76 13.76
N ALA A 103 4.20 14.05 15.04
CA ALA A 103 3.61 13.23 16.10
C ALA A 103 3.28 14.12 17.30
N HIS A 104 2.23 13.76 18.06
CA HIS A 104 1.85 14.50 19.29
C HIS A 104 2.76 14.18 20.50
N TYR A 105 3.67 13.22 20.32
CA TYR A 105 4.82 12.92 21.19
C TYR A 105 6.12 13.09 20.42
N THR A 106 7.21 12.50 20.94
CA THR A 106 8.46 12.37 20.20
C THR A 106 8.25 11.57 18.92
N TYR A 107 8.76 12.06 17.80
CA TYR A 107 8.72 11.33 16.53
C TYR A 107 9.76 10.19 16.54
N TRP A 108 9.29 8.96 16.34
CA TRP A 108 10.10 7.75 16.55
C TRP A 108 10.86 7.26 15.32
N TYR A 109 10.67 7.84 14.17
CA TYR A 109 11.29 7.40 12.91
C TYR A 109 10.99 5.92 12.55
N ASP A 110 9.87 5.39 13.01
CA ASP A 110 9.41 4.03 12.70
C ASP A 110 9.07 3.83 11.22
N HIS A 111 8.44 4.85 10.63
CA HIS A 111 8.12 4.93 9.20
C HIS A 111 8.37 6.35 8.66
N PRO A 112 8.56 6.51 7.32
CA PRO A 112 8.56 7.82 6.70
C PRO A 112 7.20 8.52 6.87
N PRO A 113 7.15 9.83 7.15
CA PRO A 113 5.92 10.51 7.59
C PRO A 113 4.89 10.78 6.49
N LEU A 114 5.22 10.57 5.20
CA LEU A 114 4.33 10.93 4.10
C LEU A 114 3.01 10.15 4.15
N GLY A 115 2.99 8.96 4.76
CA GLY A 115 1.78 8.16 4.90
C GLY A 115 0.70 8.86 5.71
N TRP A 116 1.00 9.26 6.95
CA TRP A 116 0.01 9.94 7.80
C TRP A 116 -0.23 11.39 7.40
N ILE A 117 0.71 12.05 6.71
CA ILE A 117 0.43 13.34 6.06
C ILE A 117 -0.66 13.18 4.99
N GLN A 118 -0.64 12.09 4.21
CA GLN A 118 -1.71 11.77 3.26
C GLN A 118 -3.03 11.44 3.97
N ILE A 119 -2.99 10.69 5.09
CA ILE A 119 -4.17 10.43 5.91
C ILE A 119 -4.75 11.75 6.40
N ALA A 120 -3.93 12.66 6.94
CA ALA A 120 -4.35 13.99 7.37
C ALA A 120 -5.07 14.77 6.25
N ALA A 121 -4.58 14.66 5.02
CA ALA A 121 -5.20 15.29 3.85
C ALA A 121 -6.51 14.61 3.41
N LEU A 122 -6.77 13.36 3.81
CA LEU A 122 -7.96 12.59 3.43
C LEU A 122 -9.08 12.64 4.50
N THR A 123 -8.84 13.21 5.67
CA THR A 123 -9.80 13.24 6.79
C THR A 123 -11.09 14.01 6.49
N TRP A 124 -11.07 14.94 5.52
CA TRP A 124 -12.27 15.66 5.08
C TRP A 124 -13.32 14.72 4.45
N LEU A 125 -12.89 13.61 3.86
CA LEU A 125 -13.79 12.70 3.14
C LEU A 125 -14.79 12.01 4.08
N PRO A 126 -14.36 11.35 5.18
CA PRO A 126 -15.29 10.83 6.19
C PRO A 126 -16.13 11.92 6.86
N ALA A 127 -15.59 13.11 7.09
CA ALA A 127 -16.31 14.23 7.69
C ALA A 127 -17.55 14.67 6.88
N LEU A 128 -17.63 14.35 5.59
CA LEU A 128 -18.84 14.55 4.79
C LEU A 128 -20.00 13.63 5.20
N PHE A 129 -19.71 12.49 5.81
CA PHE A 129 -20.69 11.46 6.17
C PHE A 129 -20.88 11.35 7.68
N VAL A 130 -19.84 11.62 8.44
CA VAL A 130 -19.80 11.56 9.91
C VAL A 130 -19.05 12.80 10.42
N PRO A 131 -19.76 13.94 10.63
CA PRO A 131 -19.12 15.24 10.87
C PRO A 131 -18.31 15.34 12.17
N GLU A 132 -18.57 14.49 13.16
CA GLU A 132 -18.10 14.71 14.52
C GLU A 132 -16.92 13.85 14.97
N SER A 133 -16.42 12.93 14.14
CA SER A 133 -15.41 12.01 14.64
C SER A 133 -14.26 11.73 13.66
N MET A 134 -13.12 12.31 13.95
CA MET A 134 -11.84 11.83 13.46
C MET A 134 -11.36 10.64 14.31
N THR A 135 -12.19 9.60 14.45
CA THR A 135 -11.86 8.36 15.15
C THR A 135 -11.63 7.22 14.14
N VAL A 136 -11.01 6.12 14.58
CA VAL A 136 -10.52 5.07 13.67
C VAL A 136 -11.63 4.51 12.78
N ALA A 137 -12.77 4.11 13.36
CA ALA A 137 -13.81 3.42 12.60
C ALA A 137 -14.41 4.26 11.45
N PRO A 138 -14.84 5.54 11.64
CA PRO A 138 -15.29 6.39 10.55
C PRO A 138 -14.20 6.71 9.53
N MET A 139 -12.95 6.87 9.96
CA MET A 139 -11.85 7.22 9.08
C MET A 139 -11.49 6.12 8.07
N ARG A 140 -11.95 4.89 8.28
CA ARG A 140 -11.83 3.80 7.30
C ARG A 140 -12.51 4.10 5.95
N PHE A 141 -13.49 5.03 5.89
CA PHE A 141 -14.06 5.48 4.62
C PHE A 141 -13.04 6.17 3.70
N SER A 142 -11.96 6.75 4.24
CA SER A 142 -10.85 7.25 3.41
C SER A 142 -10.12 6.12 2.69
N MET A 143 -9.96 4.97 3.34
CA MET A 143 -9.34 3.78 2.73
C MET A 143 -10.21 3.17 1.63
N LEU A 144 -11.54 3.30 1.73
CA LEU A 144 -12.43 2.89 0.65
C LEU A 144 -12.14 3.64 -0.66
N ALA A 145 -11.86 4.95 -0.58
CA ALA A 145 -11.46 5.74 -1.74
C ALA A 145 -10.10 5.30 -2.29
N VAL A 146 -9.12 5.03 -1.41
CA VAL A 146 -7.78 4.53 -1.78
C VAL A 146 -7.88 3.18 -2.48
N SER A 147 -8.67 2.25 -1.93
CA SER A 147 -8.92 0.92 -2.50
C SER A 147 -9.61 1.01 -3.88
N ALA A 148 -10.62 1.88 -4.00
CA ALA A 148 -11.33 2.11 -5.25
C ALA A 148 -10.40 2.59 -6.37
N VAL A 149 -9.55 3.58 -6.09
CA VAL A 149 -8.55 4.09 -7.04
C VAL A 149 -7.53 3.00 -7.38
N SER A 150 -7.04 2.25 -6.38
CA SER A 150 -6.10 1.14 -6.58
C SER A 150 -6.67 0.05 -7.48
N ALA A 151 -7.95 -0.32 -7.31
CA ALA A 151 -8.64 -1.28 -8.16
C ALA A 151 -8.75 -0.80 -9.62
N VAL A 152 -9.07 0.48 -9.85
CA VAL A 152 -9.08 1.08 -11.19
C VAL A 152 -7.68 1.09 -11.80
N LEU A 153 -6.64 1.49 -11.04
CA LEU A 153 -5.25 1.45 -11.50
C LEU A 153 -4.83 0.04 -11.89
N LEU A 154 -5.22 -0.97 -11.12
CA LEU A 154 -4.93 -2.37 -11.43
C LEU A 154 -5.60 -2.82 -12.73
N TYR A 155 -6.87 -2.46 -12.95
CA TYR A 155 -7.55 -2.71 -14.24
C TYR A 155 -6.81 -2.05 -15.40
N VAL A 156 -6.46 -0.77 -15.26
CA VAL A 156 -5.71 -0.02 -16.29
C VAL A 156 -4.35 -0.65 -16.53
N LEU A 157 -3.62 -1.04 -15.48
CA LEU A 157 -2.32 -1.71 -15.59
C LEU A 157 -2.46 -3.04 -16.35
N ALA A 158 -3.42 -3.88 -15.99
CA ALA A 158 -3.70 -5.14 -16.66
C ALA A 158 -3.93 -4.95 -18.18
N ARG A 159 -4.73 -3.92 -18.54
CA ARG A 159 -4.99 -3.58 -19.94
C ARG A 159 -3.74 -3.04 -20.66
N ARG A 160 -2.91 -2.24 -19.99
CA ARG A 160 -1.63 -1.74 -20.54
C ARG A 160 -0.61 -2.86 -20.74
N LEU A 161 -0.68 -3.92 -19.94
CA LEU A 161 0.12 -5.13 -20.03
C LEU A 161 -0.49 -6.19 -21.00
N TRP A 162 -1.42 -5.77 -21.87
CA TRP A 162 -2.02 -6.57 -22.95
C TRP A 162 -2.95 -7.69 -22.49
N LEU A 163 -3.42 -7.70 -21.25
CA LEU A 163 -4.43 -8.66 -20.83
C LEU A 163 -5.77 -8.37 -21.54
N PRO A 164 -6.53 -9.41 -21.92
CA PRO A 164 -7.88 -9.23 -22.45
C PRO A 164 -8.79 -8.65 -21.37
N ARG A 165 -9.90 -8.01 -21.76
CA ARG A 165 -10.84 -7.34 -20.84
C ARG A 165 -11.29 -8.21 -19.67
N TRP A 166 -11.65 -9.46 -19.97
CA TRP A 166 -12.08 -10.40 -18.94
C TRP A 166 -10.98 -10.69 -17.90
N ALA A 167 -9.72 -10.81 -18.33
CA ALA A 167 -8.62 -11.04 -17.41
C ALA A 167 -8.25 -9.77 -16.61
N ALA A 168 -8.39 -8.58 -17.21
CA ALA A 168 -8.25 -7.33 -16.48
C ALA A 168 -9.37 -7.15 -15.43
N GLY A 169 -10.61 -7.49 -15.80
CA GLY A 169 -11.74 -7.54 -14.88
C GLY A 169 -11.54 -8.58 -13.77
N LEU A 170 -11.01 -9.75 -14.12
CA LEU A 170 -10.66 -10.79 -13.13
C LEU A 170 -9.59 -10.29 -12.15
N ALA A 171 -8.52 -9.63 -12.61
CA ALA A 171 -7.49 -9.07 -11.72
C ALA A 171 -8.11 -8.04 -10.75
N MET A 172 -8.97 -7.14 -11.25
CA MET A 172 -9.67 -6.15 -10.45
C MET A 172 -10.61 -6.80 -9.43
N ALA A 173 -11.38 -7.83 -9.82
CA ALA A 173 -12.28 -8.56 -8.95
C ALA A 173 -11.52 -9.36 -7.88
N LEU A 174 -10.44 -10.05 -8.26
CA LEU A 174 -9.57 -10.78 -7.33
C LEU A 174 -9.00 -9.84 -6.26
N PHE A 175 -8.51 -8.68 -6.66
CA PHE A 175 -7.96 -7.68 -5.74
C PHE A 175 -9.01 -7.04 -4.84
N GLY A 176 -10.19 -6.71 -5.37
CA GLY A 176 -11.20 -5.94 -4.64
C GLY A 176 -12.20 -6.79 -3.83
N LEU A 177 -12.35 -8.09 -4.13
CA LEU A 177 -13.38 -8.96 -3.54
C LEU A 177 -12.82 -10.18 -2.80
N SER A 178 -11.50 -10.44 -2.85
CA SER A 178 -10.86 -11.46 -2.01
C SER A 178 -11.13 -11.15 -0.53
N PRO A 179 -11.57 -12.12 0.29
CA PRO A 179 -11.82 -11.89 1.71
C PRO A 179 -10.62 -11.29 2.45
N LEU A 180 -9.42 -11.78 2.19
CA LEU A 180 -8.18 -11.22 2.75
C LEU A 180 -8.00 -9.76 2.35
N SER A 181 -8.27 -9.44 1.10
CA SER A 181 -8.18 -8.07 0.58
C SER A 181 -9.26 -7.17 1.18
N VAL A 182 -10.51 -7.67 1.31
CA VAL A 182 -11.63 -6.92 1.90
C VAL A 182 -11.34 -6.56 3.36
N VAL A 183 -10.77 -7.49 4.14
CA VAL A 183 -10.38 -7.21 5.53
C VAL A 183 -9.29 -6.14 5.58
N LEU A 184 -8.15 -6.38 4.94
CA LEU A 184 -6.95 -5.55 5.08
C LEU A 184 -7.04 -4.18 4.36
N GLN A 185 -7.83 -4.05 3.29
CA GLN A 185 -7.98 -2.77 2.59
C GLN A 185 -8.94 -1.81 3.29
N ARG A 186 -9.74 -2.28 4.24
CA ARG A 186 -10.60 -1.43 5.07
C ARG A 186 -9.81 -0.69 6.15
N GLU A 187 -8.72 -1.30 6.62
CA GLU A 187 -7.90 -0.78 7.71
C GLU A 187 -7.01 0.38 7.25
N ILE A 188 -6.76 1.32 8.16
CA ILE A 188 -5.95 2.52 7.87
C ILE A 188 -4.46 2.16 7.92
N PHE A 189 -4.03 1.31 6.98
CA PHE A 189 -2.63 0.94 6.85
C PHE A 189 -1.91 1.77 5.79
N LEU A 190 -0.69 2.18 6.10
CA LEU A 190 0.20 2.88 5.17
C LEU A 190 0.45 2.07 3.90
N ASP A 191 0.41 0.74 4.02
CA ASP A 191 0.56 -0.21 2.90
C ASP A 191 -0.52 0.00 1.83
N ASN A 192 -1.76 0.32 2.21
CA ASN A 192 -2.85 0.60 1.27
C ASN A 192 -2.56 1.85 0.41
N LEU A 193 -2.08 2.92 1.04
CA LEU A 193 -1.66 4.15 0.35
C LEU A 193 -0.43 3.88 -0.54
N ALA A 194 0.55 3.14 -0.02
CA ALA A 194 1.75 2.81 -0.78
C ALA A 194 1.44 1.93 -2.01
N VAL A 195 0.46 1.01 -1.91
CA VAL A 195 -0.06 0.22 -3.04
C VAL A 195 -0.67 1.11 -4.11
N LEU A 196 -1.43 2.13 -3.75
CA LEU A 196 -1.97 3.10 -4.72
C LEU A 196 -0.85 3.74 -5.55
N TRP A 197 0.18 4.25 -4.88
CA TRP A 197 1.29 4.93 -5.53
C TRP A 197 2.16 4.00 -6.37
N ILE A 198 2.44 2.78 -5.89
CA ILE A 198 3.23 1.82 -6.67
C ILE A 198 2.45 1.33 -7.90
N LEU A 199 1.14 1.12 -7.81
CA LEU A 199 0.30 0.81 -8.97
C LEU A 199 0.28 1.96 -9.99
N LEU A 200 0.22 3.21 -9.54
CA LEU A 200 0.37 4.37 -10.41
C LEU A 200 1.73 4.38 -11.11
N ALA A 201 2.82 4.09 -10.36
CA ALA A 201 4.16 4.00 -10.93
C ALA A 201 4.24 2.92 -12.02
N PHE A 202 3.68 1.72 -11.80
CA PHE A 202 3.63 0.66 -12.81
C PHE A 202 2.75 1.05 -14.01
N CYS A 203 1.63 1.74 -13.77
CA CYS A 203 0.78 2.26 -14.84
C CYS A 203 1.55 3.26 -15.72
N LEU A 204 2.29 4.17 -15.12
CA LEU A 204 3.11 5.15 -15.85
C LEU A 204 4.27 4.49 -16.59
N ALA A 205 4.95 3.54 -15.95
CA ALA A 205 6.03 2.75 -16.56
C ALA A 205 5.55 1.93 -17.78
N ALA A 206 4.31 1.38 -17.73
CA ALA A 206 3.69 0.64 -18.81
C ALA A 206 2.90 1.52 -19.80
N SER A 207 3.14 2.83 -19.81
CA SER A 207 2.40 3.77 -20.66
C SER A 207 2.59 3.45 -22.15
N PRO A 208 1.50 3.32 -22.93
CA PRO A 208 1.57 3.02 -24.35
C PRO A 208 2.17 4.15 -25.19
N SER A 209 2.13 5.39 -24.74
CA SER A 209 2.73 6.55 -25.41
C SER A 209 4.25 6.61 -25.26
N ARG A 210 4.81 5.95 -24.25
CA ARG A 210 6.26 5.86 -23.99
C ARG A 210 6.98 7.21 -23.88
N HIS A 211 6.29 8.28 -23.47
CA HIS A 211 6.91 9.57 -23.23
C HIS A 211 7.87 9.52 -22.05
N LEU A 212 9.00 10.20 -22.13
CA LEU A 212 10.01 10.23 -21.07
C LEU A 212 9.43 10.75 -19.75
N TRP A 213 8.55 11.76 -19.82
CA TRP A 213 7.94 12.32 -18.61
C TRP A 213 7.05 11.32 -17.86
N HIS A 214 6.43 10.31 -18.53
CA HIS A 214 5.71 9.24 -17.84
C HIS A 214 6.65 8.37 -17.00
N HIS A 215 7.85 8.11 -17.51
CA HIS A 215 8.85 7.34 -16.76
C HIS A 215 9.42 8.16 -15.59
N PHE A 216 9.64 9.47 -15.80
CA PHE A 216 10.01 10.38 -14.72
C PHE A 216 8.92 10.42 -13.64
N ALA A 217 7.65 10.61 -14.02
CA ALA A 217 6.51 10.58 -13.11
C ALA A 217 6.34 9.21 -12.41
N ALA A 218 6.72 8.10 -13.07
CA ALA A 218 6.77 6.79 -12.44
C ALA A 218 7.82 6.75 -11.30
N GLY A 219 8.96 7.41 -11.48
CA GLY A 219 9.98 7.58 -10.43
C GLY A 219 9.46 8.39 -9.24
N LEU A 220 8.74 9.49 -9.50
CA LEU A 220 8.10 10.29 -8.45
C LEU A 220 7.05 9.48 -7.68
N ALA A 221 6.16 8.77 -8.39
CA ALA A 221 5.16 7.92 -7.75
C ALA A 221 5.79 6.77 -6.94
N ALA A 222 6.90 6.20 -7.42
CA ALA A 222 7.67 5.20 -6.69
C ALA A 222 8.29 5.78 -5.41
N ALA A 223 8.85 7.00 -5.47
CA ALA A 223 9.36 7.70 -4.30
C ALA A 223 8.25 7.96 -3.27
N THR A 224 7.08 8.41 -3.73
CA THR A 224 5.91 8.61 -2.86
C THR A 224 5.49 7.29 -2.19
N ALA A 225 5.50 6.16 -2.93
CA ALA A 225 5.22 4.85 -2.34
C ALA A 225 6.23 4.48 -1.23
N VAL A 226 7.53 4.71 -1.47
CA VAL A 226 8.61 4.42 -0.50
C VAL A 226 8.54 5.36 0.71
N LEU A 227 8.25 6.65 0.51
CA LEU A 227 8.08 7.62 1.61
C LEU A 227 6.75 7.44 2.36
N THR A 228 5.82 6.66 1.81
CA THR A 228 4.60 6.23 2.50
C THR A 228 4.86 4.97 3.33
N LYS A 229 5.58 4.00 2.75
CA LYS A 229 5.99 2.75 3.41
C LYS A 229 7.32 2.28 2.81
N GLU A 230 8.38 2.31 3.61
CA GLU A 230 9.77 2.01 3.19
C GLU A 230 9.93 0.61 2.58
N THR A 231 9.12 -0.35 3.01
CA THR A 231 9.15 -1.73 2.49
C THR A 231 8.84 -1.82 0.99
N MET A 232 8.25 -0.78 0.38
CA MET A 232 8.08 -0.69 -1.09
C MET A 232 9.41 -0.63 -1.86
N LEU A 233 10.55 -0.36 -1.20
CA LEU A 233 11.88 -0.43 -1.83
C LEU A 233 12.11 -1.79 -2.51
N VAL A 234 11.62 -2.89 -1.93
CA VAL A 234 11.82 -4.24 -2.49
C VAL A 234 11.13 -4.46 -3.84
N VAL A 235 10.13 -3.62 -4.18
CA VAL A 235 9.38 -3.71 -5.45
C VAL A 235 10.04 -2.90 -6.58
N LEU A 236 10.94 -1.97 -6.27
CA LEU A 236 11.56 -1.09 -7.28
C LEU A 236 12.29 -1.84 -8.40
N PRO A 237 13.03 -2.94 -8.17
CA PRO A 237 13.63 -3.72 -9.25
C PRO A 237 12.59 -4.24 -10.25
N ALA A 238 11.42 -4.65 -9.79
CA ALA A 238 10.32 -5.10 -10.65
C ALA A 238 9.72 -3.95 -11.48
N LEU A 239 9.60 -2.77 -10.90
CA LEU A 239 9.22 -1.55 -11.61
C LEU A 239 10.25 -1.21 -12.71
N MET A 240 11.55 -1.29 -12.41
CA MET A 240 12.63 -1.07 -13.40
C MET A 240 12.54 -2.05 -14.57
N VAL A 241 12.26 -3.34 -14.31
CA VAL A 241 12.03 -4.34 -15.35
C VAL A 241 10.83 -3.95 -16.22
N THR A 242 9.74 -3.51 -15.63
CA THR A 242 8.55 -3.05 -16.38
C THR A 242 8.90 -1.83 -17.24
N MET A 243 9.56 -0.85 -16.69
CA MET A 243 10.00 0.36 -17.39
C MET A 243 10.94 0.04 -18.54
N TRP A 244 11.94 -0.82 -18.29
CA TRP A 244 12.90 -1.26 -19.30
C TRP A 244 12.23 -1.95 -20.50
N ARG A 245 11.18 -2.72 -20.28
CA ARG A 245 10.45 -3.43 -21.31
C ARG A 245 9.48 -2.56 -22.11
N HIS A 246 8.95 -1.51 -21.49
CA HIS A 246 7.92 -0.65 -22.10
C HIS A 246 8.46 0.68 -22.64
N SER A 247 9.69 1.07 -22.30
CA SER A 247 10.33 2.26 -22.87
C SER A 247 10.80 2.04 -24.32
N HIS A 248 11.00 3.14 -25.04
CA HIS A 248 11.58 3.10 -26.39
C HIS A 248 13.06 2.67 -26.32
N ARG A 249 13.53 1.89 -27.30
CA ARG A 249 14.88 1.34 -27.27
C ARG A 249 15.96 2.41 -27.12
N ASP A 250 15.84 3.51 -27.86
CA ASP A 250 16.86 4.57 -27.94
C ASP A 250 16.88 5.45 -26.67
N THR A 251 15.74 5.59 -25.99
CA THR A 251 15.60 6.43 -24.79
C THR A 251 15.54 5.63 -23.49
N ARG A 252 15.65 4.30 -23.55
CA ARG A 252 15.48 3.38 -22.42
C ARG A 252 16.39 3.70 -21.23
N LYS A 253 17.67 3.98 -21.50
CA LYS A 253 18.64 4.33 -20.46
C LYS A 253 18.22 5.64 -19.76
N PHE A 254 17.88 6.67 -20.54
CA PHE A 254 17.41 7.94 -20.00
C PHE A 254 16.12 7.79 -19.18
N ALA A 255 15.17 6.99 -19.66
CA ALA A 255 13.92 6.72 -18.96
C ALA A 255 14.18 6.09 -17.57
N VAL A 256 15.00 5.05 -17.50
CA VAL A 256 15.33 4.37 -16.24
C VAL A 256 16.18 5.26 -15.34
N THR A 257 17.25 5.86 -15.86
CA THR A 257 18.11 6.75 -15.07
C THR A 257 17.31 7.94 -14.52
N GLY A 258 16.50 8.60 -15.36
CA GLY A 258 15.68 9.74 -14.91
C GLY A 258 14.68 9.35 -13.82
N ALA A 259 14.04 8.17 -13.93
CA ALA A 259 13.14 7.67 -12.90
C ALA A 259 13.87 7.32 -11.59
N VAL A 260 15.02 6.67 -11.68
CA VAL A 260 15.86 6.32 -10.50
C VAL A 260 16.35 7.60 -9.82
N THR A 261 16.85 8.58 -10.60
CA THR A 261 17.29 9.86 -10.05
C THR A 261 16.13 10.59 -9.36
N ALA A 262 14.96 10.67 -10.00
CA ALA A 262 13.78 11.29 -9.40
C ALA A 262 13.37 10.58 -8.11
N CYS A 263 13.35 9.24 -8.12
CA CYS A 263 13.04 8.45 -6.95
C CYS A 263 14.05 8.67 -5.82
N ALA A 264 15.34 8.67 -6.13
CA ALA A 264 16.41 8.88 -5.15
C ALA A 264 16.37 10.29 -4.55
N LEU A 265 16.25 11.33 -5.37
CA LEU A 265 16.21 12.71 -4.90
C LEU A 265 15.03 12.98 -3.95
N ILE A 266 13.84 12.50 -4.32
CA ILE A 266 12.66 12.65 -3.46
C ILE A 266 12.76 11.73 -2.23
N GLY A 267 13.20 10.47 -2.38
CA GLY A 267 13.37 9.55 -1.27
C GLY A 267 14.40 10.04 -0.25
N PHE A 268 15.41 10.78 -0.71
CA PHE A 268 16.44 11.36 0.16
C PHE A 268 15.92 12.50 1.05
N SER A 269 14.71 13.03 0.78
CA SER A 269 14.09 14.05 1.65
C SER A 269 13.91 13.57 3.09
N TYR A 270 13.66 12.29 3.32
CA TYR A 270 13.48 11.75 4.67
C TYR A 270 14.77 11.72 5.51
N PRO A 271 15.89 11.14 5.06
CA PRO A 271 17.14 11.29 5.78
C PRO A 271 17.63 12.74 5.84
N LEU A 272 17.35 13.59 4.85
CA LEU A 272 17.65 15.02 4.92
C LEU A 272 16.86 15.71 6.03
N TYR A 273 15.56 15.40 6.18
CA TYR A 273 14.75 15.90 7.28
C TYR A 273 15.35 15.54 8.63
N ALA A 274 15.71 14.26 8.84
CA ALA A 274 16.36 13.81 10.07
C ALA A 274 17.71 14.51 10.32
N LEU A 275 18.49 14.74 9.25
CA LEU A 275 19.77 15.46 9.35
C LEU A 275 19.58 16.92 9.77
N LEU A 276 18.60 17.61 9.20
CA LEU A 276 18.32 19.02 9.51
C LEU A 276 17.82 19.21 10.95
N ASN A 277 17.14 18.21 11.51
CA ASN A 277 16.72 18.21 12.92
C ASN A 277 17.84 17.76 13.89
N GLY A 278 19.02 17.35 13.40
CA GLY A 278 20.06 16.77 14.25
C GLY A 278 19.76 15.34 14.72
N GLU A 279 18.77 14.68 14.12
CA GLU A 279 18.23 13.38 14.52
C GLU A 279 18.58 12.26 13.53
N LEU A 280 19.58 12.46 12.67
CA LEU A 280 20.02 11.42 11.74
C LEU A 280 20.71 10.27 12.47
N LEU A 281 21.63 10.58 13.38
CA LEU A 281 22.45 9.63 14.13
C LEU A 281 21.96 9.50 15.57
N PRO A 282 22.12 8.30 16.22
CA PRO A 282 21.81 8.13 17.64
C PRO A 282 22.62 9.09 18.52
N GLY A 283 21.96 9.66 19.53
CA GLY A 283 22.57 10.56 20.50
C GLY A 283 21.81 10.56 21.83
N PRO A 284 22.38 11.16 22.89
CA PRO A 284 21.74 11.21 24.20
C PRO A 284 20.49 12.14 24.16
N GLY A 285 19.40 11.67 24.75
CA GLY A 285 18.19 12.49 24.97
C GLY A 285 17.32 12.73 23.75
N HIS A 286 17.62 12.10 22.59
CA HIS A 286 16.75 12.18 21.41
C HIS A 286 16.68 10.85 20.64
N VAL A 287 15.60 10.66 19.92
CA VAL A 287 15.43 9.57 18.94
C VAL A 287 16.14 9.91 17.63
N SER A 288 16.42 8.92 16.79
CA SER A 288 17.09 9.16 15.52
C SER A 288 16.61 8.21 14.42
N LEU A 289 16.79 8.64 13.16
CA LEU A 289 16.45 7.79 12.00
C LEU A 289 17.28 6.50 11.99
N ILE A 290 18.60 6.58 12.21
CA ILE A 290 19.45 5.38 12.25
C ILE A 290 19.09 4.52 13.48
N GLY A 291 18.74 5.13 14.61
CA GLY A 291 18.23 4.42 15.79
C GLY A 291 16.93 3.68 15.48
N GLY A 292 15.97 4.31 14.82
CA GLY A 292 14.72 3.69 14.40
C GLY A 292 14.93 2.52 13.44
N ILE A 293 15.79 2.68 12.42
CA ILE A 293 16.17 1.59 11.51
C ILE A 293 16.82 0.44 12.28
N THR A 294 17.75 0.73 13.19
CA THR A 294 18.43 -0.29 14.00
C THR A 294 17.44 -1.04 14.90
N TYR A 295 16.52 -0.31 15.51
CA TYR A 295 15.44 -0.92 16.32
C TYR A 295 14.58 -1.86 15.48
N GLN A 296 14.11 -1.43 14.30
CA GLN A 296 13.28 -2.27 13.43
C GLN A 296 14.04 -3.51 12.94
N MET A 297 15.32 -3.37 12.63
CA MET A 297 16.17 -4.51 12.22
C MET A 297 16.54 -5.43 13.40
N GLY A 298 16.59 -4.89 14.61
CA GLY A 298 16.89 -5.62 15.84
C GLY A 298 15.68 -6.31 16.48
N ARG A 299 14.46 -6.10 15.97
CA ARG A 299 13.25 -6.80 16.45
C ARG A 299 13.42 -8.31 16.29
N GLU A 300 12.88 -9.05 17.23
CA GLU A 300 12.88 -10.51 17.18
C GLU A 300 12.36 -11.01 15.83
N GLY A 301 13.15 -11.87 15.18
CA GLY A 301 12.84 -12.39 13.85
C GLY A 301 11.62 -13.33 13.91
N SER A 302 10.67 -13.13 12.99
CA SER A 302 9.48 -13.97 12.88
C SER A 302 9.76 -15.42 12.45
N GLY A 303 11.01 -15.74 12.08
CA GLY A 303 11.42 -17.08 11.68
C GLY A 303 11.01 -17.44 10.25
N PHE A 304 11.05 -18.74 9.95
CA PHE A 304 10.78 -19.27 8.61
C PHE A 304 9.28 -19.53 8.41
N LEU A 305 8.72 -19.01 7.31
CA LEU A 305 7.29 -19.05 7.02
C LEU A 305 6.66 -20.45 7.06
N LEU A 306 7.42 -21.49 6.70
CA LEU A 306 6.94 -22.88 6.68
C LEU A 306 7.25 -23.66 7.97
N ASP A 307 7.88 -23.02 8.96
CA ASP A 307 8.10 -23.62 10.28
C ASP A 307 6.86 -23.40 11.17
N PRO A 308 6.13 -24.46 11.55
CA PRO A 308 4.90 -24.35 12.35
C PRO A 308 5.08 -23.64 13.71
N GLY A 309 6.30 -23.65 14.26
CA GLY A 309 6.63 -22.98 15.54
C GLY A 309 6.99 -21.51 15.40
N SER A 310 7.08 -20.98 14.18
CA SER A 310 7.52 -19.61 13.95
C SER A 310 6.38 -18.60 13.94
N GLY A 311 6.66 -17.35 14.34
CA GLY A 311 5.70 -16.23 14.21
C GLY A 311 5.30 -15.96 12.76
N ALA A 312 6.23 -16.13 11.80
CA ALA A 312 5.94 -16.01 10.37
C ALA A 312 4.89 -17.04 9.90
N HIS A 313 4.94 -18.28 10.43
CA HIS A 313 3.92 -19.27 10.13
C HIS A 313 2.54 -18.88 10.67
N GLY A 314 2.48 -18.31 11.87
CA GLY A 314 1.23 -17.76 12.41
C GLY A 314 0.64 -16.67 11.51
N VAL A 315 1.48 -15.78 10.97
CA VAL A 315 1.05 -14.77 9.98
C VAL A 315 0.54 -15.44 8.70
N LEU A 316 1.23 -16.46 8.17
CA LEU A 316 0.74 -17.22 7.01
C LEU A 316 -0.63 -17.84 7.28
N GLN A 317 -0.81 -18.46 8.45
CA GLN A 317 -2.09 -19.05 8.82
C GLN A 317 -3.21 -18.01 8.88
N SER A 318 -2.94 -16.80 9.38
CA SER A 318 -3.91 -15.71 9.39
C SER A 318 -4.30 -15.29 7.96
N TRP A 319 -3.37 -15.19 7.03
CA TRP A 319 -3.67 -14.89 5.63
C TRP A 319 -4.52 -15.99 4.97
N LEU A 320 -4.15 -17.25 5.18
CA LEU A 320 -4.86 -18.40 4.60
C LEU A 320 -6.21 -18.66 5.26
N TYR A 321 -6.41 -18.21 6.49
CA TYR A 321 -7.71 -18.25 7.16
C TYR A 321 -8.76 -17.41 6.40
N TYR A 322 -8.40 -16.21 5.96
CA TYR A 322 -9.30 -15.36 5.19
C TYR A 322 -9.43 -15.81 3.74
N ASP A 323 -8.32 -16.12 3.07
CA ASP A 323 -8.34 -16.51 1.66
C ASP A 323 -7.15 -17.37 1.26
N THR A 324 -7.43 -18.59 0.81
CA THR A 324 -6.42 -19.49 0.24
C THR A 324 -6.23 -19.29 -1.25
N VAL A 325 -7.23 -18.72 -1.94
CA VAL A 325 -7.28 -18.64 -3.42
C VAL A 325 -6.27 -17.62 -3.95
N LEU A 326 -6.34 -16.38 -3.44
CA LEU A 326 -5.50 -15.30 -3.96
C LEU A 326 -4.02 -15.51 -3.63
N PRO A 327 -3.59 -15.81 -2.39
CA PRO A 327 -2.19 -16.05 -2.09
C PRO A 327 -1.60 -17.24 -2.86
N LEU A 328 -2.20 -18.42 -2.76
CA LEU A 328 -1.67 -19.64 -3.38
C LEU A 328 -1.83 -19.61 -4.91
N GLY A 329 -2.99 -19.19 -5.40
CA GLY A 329 -3.24 -19.07 -6.85
C GLY A 329 -2.37 -18.00 -7.48
N GLY A 330 -2.14 -16.87 -6.79
CA GLY A 330 -1.23 -15.82 -7.23
C GLY A 330 0.22 -16.30 -7.35
N LEU A 331 0.73 -17.03 -6.35
CA LEU A 331 2.06 -17.63 -6.39
C LEU A 331 2.18 -18.65 -7.53
N ALA A 332 1.17 -19.52 -7.72
CA ALA A 332 1.13 -20.45 -8.85
C ALA A 332 1.11 -19.71 -10.19
N GLY A 333 0.35 -18.62 -10.31
CA GLY A 333 0.32 -17.75 -11.48
C GLY A 333 1.67 -17.08 -11.75
N ALA A 334 2.34 -16.56 -10.73
CA ALA A 334 3.68 -15.98 -10.84
C ALA A 334 4.69 -17.02 -11.33
N LEU A 335 4.71 -18.21 -10.76
CA LEU A 335 5.58 -19.32 -11.15
C LEU A 335 5.33 -19.73 -12.62
N LEU A 336 4.06 -19.90 -13.00
CA LEU A 336 3.68 -20.22 -14.38
C LEU A 336 4.20 -19.17 -15.36
N LEU A 337 4.05 -17.89 -15.04
CA LEU A 337 4.51 -16.79 -15.90
C LEU A 337 6.05 -16.74 -15.97
N LEU A 338 6.76 -16.94 -14.86
CA LEU A 338 8.22 -16.96 -14.82
C LEU A 338 8.79 -18.14 -15.62
N VAL A 339 8.23 -19.34 -15.47
CA VAL A 339 8.65 -20.54 -16.23
C VAL A 339 8.36 -20.36 -17.73
N THR A 340 7.24 -19.76 -18.09
CA THR A 340 6.84 -19.56 -19.50
C THR A 340 7.41 -18.29 -20.14
N LEU A 341 8.26 -17.54 -19.44
CA LEU A 341 8.76 -16.22 -19.85
C LEU A 341 9.41 -16.21 -21.25
N ARG A 342 10.09 -17.30 -21.64
CA ARG A 342 10.75 -17.42 -22.94
C ARG A 342 9.76 -17.62 -24.09
N TRP A 343 8.61 -18.24 -23.84
CA TRP A 343 7.68 -18.69 -24.88
C TRP A 343 6.38 -17.87 -24.94
N SER A 344 5.94 -17.32 -23.82
CA SER A 344 4.66 -16.60 -23.73
C SER A 344 4.84 -15.09 -23.88
N VAL A 345 4.03 -14.47 -24.75
CA VAL A 345 3.96 -13.00 -24.89
C VAL A 345 3.37 -12.38 -23.63
N THR A 346 2.33 -13.01 -23.06
CA THR A 346 1.69 -12.59 -21.81
C THR A 346 2.69 -12.63 -20.66
N ALA A 347 3.46 -13.70 -20.52
CA ALA A 347 4.48 -13.82 -19.49
C ALA A 347 5.56 -12.72 -19.63
N ARG A 348 5.99 -12.43 -20.85
CA ARG A 348 6.93 -11.33 -21.08
C ARG A 348 6.35 -9.96 -20.74
N ALA A 349 5.08 -9.72 -20.98
CA ALA A 349 4.43 -8.47 -20.63
C ALA A 349 4.29 -8.30 -19.10
N LEU A 350 4.01 -9.39 -18.39
CA LEU A 350 3.82 -9.45 -16.94
C LEU A 350 5.12 -9.72 -16.15
N ALA A 351 6.29 -9.69 -16.79
CA ALA A 351 7.56 -10.05 -16.14
C ALA A 351 7.88 -9.20 -14.90
N GLY A 352 7.59 -7.87 -14.93
CA GLY A 352 7.76 -7.00 -13.79
C GLY A 352 6.80 -7.36 -12.63
N PRO A 353 5.48 -7.38 -12.84
CA PRO A 353 4.53 -7.82 -11.81
C PRO A 353 4.81 -9.23 -11.25
N ALA A 354 5.22 -10.18 -12.10
CA ALA A 354 5.61 -11.51 -11.65
C ALA A 354 6.86 -11.49 -10.76
N LEU A 355 7.83 -10.63 -11.10
CA LEU A 355 9.01 -10.41 -10.25
C LEU A 355 8.62 -9.73 -8.93
N ALA A 356 7.72 -8.74 -8.94
CA ALA A 356 7.22 -8.11 -7.71
C ALA A 356 6.59 -9.15 -6.77
N ALA A 357 5.67 -9.98 -7.28
CA ALA A 357 5.06 -11.05 -6.50
C ALA A 357 6.11 -12.03 -5.96
N ALA A 358 7.10 -12.42 -6.77
CA ALA A 358 8.15 -13.35 -6.36
C ALA A 358 9.09 -12.76 -5.29
N VAL A 359 9.49 -11.49 -5.41
CA VAL A 359 10.36 -10.83 -4.42
C VAL A 359 9.64 -10.65 -3.10
N LEU A 360 8.39 -10.17 -3.12
CA LEU A 360 7.59 -10.03 -1.90
C LEU A 360 7.38 -11.39 -1.20
N ALA A 361 7.10 -12.45 -1.97
CA ALA A 361 7.00 -13.80 -1.41
C ALA A 361 8.34 -14.31 -0.84
N ALA A 362 9.46 -14.02 -1.51
CA ALA A 362 10.79 -14.43 -1.03
C ALA A 362 11.17 -13.72 0.26
N VAL A 363 10.84 -12.43 0.43
CA VAL A 363 11.03 -11.69 1.67
C VAL A 363 10.15 -12.26 2.78
N ALA A 364 8.87 -12.54 2.50
CA ALA A 364 7.95 -13.11 3.48
C ALA A 364 8.35 -14.53 3.91
N LEU A 365 8.94 -15.32 2.99
CA LEU A 365 9.35 -16.70 3.27
C LEU A 365 10.39 -16.78 4.40
N ARG A 366 11.32 -15.82 4.43
CA ARG A 366 12.34 -15.72 5.46
C ARG A 366 12.64 -14.23 5.73
N PRO A 367 11.82 -13.55 6.52
CA PRO A 367 12.05 -12.16 6.85
C PRO A 367 13.34 -12.02 7.68
N SER A 368 14.07 -10.95 7.46
CA SER A 368 15.29 -10.64 8.23
C SER A 368 15.00 -10.20 9.67
N GLY A 369 13.74 -9.86 9.97
CA GLY A 369 13.24 -9.44 11.28
C GLY A 369 11.78 -9.80 11.44
N TYR A 370 11.02 -8.93 12.09
CA TYR A 370 9.58 -9.09 12.30
C TYR A 370 8.80 -9.01 10.98
N LEU A 371 7.89 -9.98 10.77
CA LEU A 371 6.95 -10.00 9.65
C LEU A 371 5.56 -9.57 10.13
N PRO A 372 5.10 -8.34 9.84
CA PRO A 372 3.76 -7.91 10.22
C PRO A 372 2.70 -8.53 9.31
N ALA A 373 1.48 -8.74 9.85
CA ALA A 373 0.37 -9.33 9.09
C ALA A 373 -0.03 -8.50 7.86
N MET A 374 0.06 -7.16 7.93
CA MET A 374 -0.26 -6.23 6.85
C MET A 374 0.74 -6.29 5.67
N TYR A 375 1.90 -6.92 5.81
CA TYR A 375 2.88 -7.02 4.72
C TYR A 375 2.30 -7.61 3.42
N VAL A 376 1.33 -8.53 3.52
CA VAL A 376 0.68 -9.14 2.37
C VAL A 376 -0.07 -8.12 1.49
N ILE A 377 -0.52 -6.99 2.05
CA ILE A 377 -1.24 -5.93 1.31
C ILE A 377 -0.44 -5.52 0.08
N GLN A 378 0.88 -5.38 0.21
CA GLN A 378 1.77 -4.99 -0.88
C GLN A 378 1.80 -6.03 -2.01
N ALA A 379 1.57 -7.30 -1.70
CA ALA A 379 1.58 -8.39 -2.66
C ALA A 379 0.23 -8.58 -3.37
N LEU A 380 -0.91 -8.25 -2.72
CA LEU A 380 -2.26 -8.54 -3.22
C LEU A 380 -2.49 -8.10 -4.68
N PRO A 381 -2.18 -6.87 -5.12
CA PRO A 381 -2.43 -6.46 -6.50
C PRO A 381 -1.57 -7.22 -7.50
N PHE A 382 -0.34 -7.55 -7.15
CA PHE A 382 0.55 -8.32 -8.03
C PHE A 382 0.11 -9.78 -8.11
N LEU A 383 -0.30 -10.39 -6.99
CA LEU A 383 -0.85 -11.75 -6.96
C LEU A 383 -2.14 -11.84 -7.79
N ALA A 384 -3.05 -10.87 -7.66
CA ALA A 384 -4.26 -10.80 -8.47
C ALA A 384 -3.95 -10.67 -9.98
N LEU A 385 -2.98 -9.82 -10.32
CA LEU A 385 -2.61 -9.57 -11.71
C LEU A 385 -1.93 -10.79 -12.34
N VAL A 386 -1.03 -11.47 -11.62
CA VAL A 386 -0.33 -12.65 -12.17
C VAL A 386 -1.23 -13.88 -12.20
N LEU A 387 -2.17 -14.03 -11.27
CA LEU A 387 -3.20 -15.07 -11.32
C LEU A 387 -4.10 -14.90 -12.55
N ALA A 388 -4.61 -13.70 -12.77
CA ALA A 388 -5.41 -13.38 -13.96
C ALA A 388 -4.61 -13.54 -15.27
N GLY A 389 -3.31 -13.17 -15.26
CA GLY A 389 -2.38 -13.36 -16.37
C GLY A 389 -2.09 -14.84 -16.64
N GLY A 390 -1.93 -15.63 -15.59
CA GLY A 390 -1.80 -17.09 -15.68
C GLY A 390 -3.05 -17.74 -16.30
N ALA A 391 -4.24 -17.36 -15.81
CA ALA A 391 -5.52 -17.80 -16.37
C ALA A 391 -5.65 -17.42 -17.86
N ALA A 392 -5.24 -16.19 -18.23
CA ALA A 392 -5.25 -15.75 -19.62
C ALA A 392 -4.27 -16.57 -20.49
N SER A 393 -3.11 -16.93 -19.95
CA SER A 393 -2.12 -17.77 -20.65
C SER A 393 -2.64 -19.18 -20.87
N VAL A 394 -3.28 -19.78 -19.86
CA VAL A 394 -3.92 -21.12 -19.97
C VAL A 394 -5.06 -21.07 -20.98
N ALA A 395 -5.97 -20.10 -20.85
CA ALA A 395 -7.09 -19.94 -21.81
C ALA A 395 -6.56 -19.78 -23.25
N HIS A 396 -5.50 -18.96 -23.43
CA HIS A 396 -4.88 -18.81 -24.75
C HIS A 396 -4.31 -20.14 -25.27
N ALA A 397 -3.63 -20.91 -24.44
CA ALA A 397 -3.05 -22.20 -24.80
C ALA A 397 -4.15 -23.22 -25.19
N VAL A 398 -5.26 -23.25 -24.46
CA VAL A 398 -6.41 -24.15 -24.72
C VAL A 398 -7.11 -23.75 -26.02
N LEU A 399 -7.44 -22.46 -26.19
CA LEU A 399 -8.27 -21.98 -27.28
C LEU A 399 -7.49 -21.76 -28.59
N HIS A 400 -6.18 -21.42 -28.52
CA HIS A 400 -5.39 -20.98 -29.68
C HIS A 400 -4.17 -21.89 -29.94
N ARG A 401 -4.14 -23.11 -29.37
CA ARG A 401 -3.11 -24.10 -29.71
C ARG A 401 -3.03 -24.22 -31.24
N ARG A 402 -1.80 -24.19 -31.80
CA ARG A 402 -1.55 -24.12 -33.26
C ARG A 402 -2.56 -24.94 -34.05
N ARG A 403 -3.34 -24.25 -34.88
CA ARG A 403 -4.33 -24.88 -35.78
C ARG A 403 -3.58 -25.86 -36.67
N ARG A 404 -3.86 -27.17 -36.54
CA ARG A 404 -3.42 -28.14 -37.55
C ARG A 404 -4.27 -27.93 -38.81
N PRO A 405 -3.67 -27.89 -40.01
CA PRO A 405 -4.44 -27.92 -41.24
C PRO A 405 -5.39 -29.13 -41.20
N GLY A 406 -6.70 -28.90 -41.34
CA GLY A 406 -7.71 -29.97 -41.24
C GLY A 406 -8.39 -30.13 -39.87
N GLU A 407 -8.14 -29.26 -38.89
CA GLU A 407 -8.83 -29.31 -37.57
C GLU A 407 -10.34 -29.08 -37.71
N GLY A 408 -11.13 -30.13 -37.42
CA GLY A 408 -12.59 -30.14 -37.57
C GLY A 408 -13.30 -29.20 -36.56
N ARG A 409 -14.55 -28.82 -36.92
CA ARG A 409 -15.42 -27.99 -36.05
C ARG A 409 -15.59 -28.60 -34.64
N ALA A 410 -15.73 -29.94 -34.55
CA ALA A 410 -15.92 -30.68 -33.31
C ALA A 410 -14.79 -30.46 -32.30
N LEU A 411 -13.53 -30.51 -32.73
CA LEU A 411 -12.39 -30.28 -31.84
C LEU A 411 -12.31 -28.83 -31.34
N ARG A 412 -12.71 -27.88 -32.19
CA ARG A 412 -12.83 -26.47 -31.79
C ARG A 412 -13.91 -26.28 -30.73
N SER A 413 -15.10 -26.82 -30.95
CA SER A 413 -16.19 -26.79 -29.96
C SER A 413 -15.77 -27.45 -28.65
N ALA A 414 -15.10 -28.59 -28.69
CA ALA A 414 -14.58 -29.28 -27.50
C ALA A 414 -13.62 -28.39 -26.66
N ARG A 415 -12.78 -27.58 -27.29
CA ARG A 415 -11.87 -26.64 -26.58
C ARG A 415 -12.65 -25.50 -25.89
N TYR A 416 -13.68 -24.95 -26.53
CA TYR A 416 -14.54 -23.95 -25.88
C TYR A 416 -15.33 -24.55 -24.72
N VAL A 417 -15.84 -25.78 -24.88
CA VAL A 417 -16.51 -26.53 -23.80
C VAL A 417 -15.52 -26.75 -22.65
N LEU A 418 -14.31 -27.22 -22.92
CA LEU A 418 -13.28 -27.43 -21.90
C LEU A 418 -12.95 -26.13 -21.17
N ALA A 419 -12.76 -25.02 -21.89
CA ALA A 419 -12.50 -23.72 -21.26
C ALA A 419 -13.68 -23.25 -20.40
N GLY A 420 -14.92 -23.49 -20.85
CA GLY A 420 -16.15 -23.22 -20.08
C GLY A 420 -16.24 -24.08 -18.82
N VAL A 421 -15.99 -25.38 -18.93
CA VAL A 421 -15.96 -26.31 -17.77
C VAL A 421 -14.91 -25.87 -16.75
N LEU A 422 -13.69 -25.55 -17.18
CA LEU A 422 -12.64 -25.06 -16.29
C LEU A 422 -13.03 -23.76 -15.59
N ALA A 423 -13.68 -22.81 -16.30
CA ALA A 423 -14.15 -21.57 -15.72
C ALA A 423 -15.26 -21.79 -14.68
N VAL A 424 -16.22 -22.67 -14.99
CA VAL A 424 -17.31 -23.05 -14.05
C VAL A 424 -16.73 -23.77 -12.83
N ALA A 425 -15.80 -24.71 -13.01
CA ALA A 425 -15.15 -25.41 -11.91
C ALA A 425 -14.37 -24.44 -11.00
N ALA A 426 -13.63 -23.50 -11.59
CA ALA A 426 -12.95 -22.46 -10.83
C ALA A 426 -13.94 -21.58 -10.05
N ALA A 427 -15.04 -21.15 -10.68
CA ALA A 427 -16.08 -20.36 -10.01
C ALA A 427 -16.76 -21.17 -8.89
N ALA A 428 -17.10 -22.43 -9.11
CA ALA A 428 -17.69 -23.32 -8.11
C ALA A 428 -16.74 -23.58 -6.92
N PHE A 429 -15.44 -23.49 -7.15
CA PHE A 429 -14.43 -23.61 -6.06
C PHE A 429 -14.26 -22.28 -5.29
N VAL A 430 -14.19 -21.15 -5.98
CA VAL A 430 -13.88 -19.83 -5.40
C VAL A 430 -15.09 -19.21 -4.72
N VAL A 431 -16.26 -19.19 -5.41
CA VAL A 431 -17.42 -18.40 -4.95
C VAL A 431 -17.94 -18.84 -3.56
N PRO A 432 -18.12 -20.12 -3.24
CA PRO A 432 -18.55 -20.50 -1.89
C PRO A 432 -17.55 -20.11 -0.81
N ARG A 433 -16.25 -20.29 -1.06
CA ARG A 433 -15.18 -19.91 -0.11
C ARG A 433 -15.13 -18.42 0.14
N TRP A 434 -15.26 -17.63 -0.90
CA TRP A 434 -15.28 -16.18 -0.77
C TRP A 434 -16.57 -15.65 -0.18
N TYR A 435 -17.70 -16.30 -0.43
CA TYR A 435 -18.95 -15.99 0.26
C TYR A 435 -18.79 -16.19 1.77
N GLU A 436 -18.27 -17.34 2.20
CA GLU A 436 -18.06 -17.63 3.62
C GLU A 436 -17.01 -16.71 4.25
N GLY A 437 -15.87 -16.49 3.58
CA GLY A 437 -14.82 -15.59 4.04
C GLY A 437 -15.26 -14.13 4.17
N ASN A 438 -16.14 -13.66 3.26
CA ASN A 438 -16.68 -12.30 3.33
C ASN A 438 -17.88 -12.18 4.29
N ARG A 439 -18.56 -13.28 4.64
CA ARG A 439 -19.74 -13.24 5.51
C ARG A 439 -19.45 -12.55 6.83
N THR A 440 -18.35 -12.93 7.49
CA THR A 440 -17.91 -12.30 8.75
C THR A 440 -17.69 -10.80 8.56
N ALA A 441 -16.98 -10.41 7.50
CA ALA A 441 -16.72 -9.00 7.19
C ALA A 441 -18.00 -8.19 6.94
N LEU A 442 -19.08 -8.82 6.49
CA LEU A 442 -20.35 -8.15 6.17
C LEU A 442 -21.37 -8.17 7.32
N THR A 443 -21.17 -8.99 8.36
CA THR A 443 -22.19 -9.22 9.39
C THR A 443 -21.70 -9.10 10.83
N ALA A 444 -20.38 -9.23 11.09
CA ALA A 444 -19.83 -9.18 12.45
C ALA A 444 -19.72 -7.74 12.96
N ASP A 445 -19.87 -7.58 14.27
CA ASP A 445 -19.56 -6.35 14.99
C ASP A 445 -18.44 -6.61 15.99
N ALA A 446 -17.21 -6.55 15.50
CA ALA A 446 -16.01 -6.75 16.32
C ALA A 446 -15.62 -5.49 17.13
N ASN A 447 -16.18 -4.32 16.78
CA ASN A 447 -15.82 -3.04 17.37
C ASN A 447 -16.79 -2.57 18.45
N ALA A 448 -17.81 -3.36 18.78
CA ALA A 448 -18.75 -2.99 19.85
C ALA A 448 -18.07 -2.75 21.22
N PRO A 449 -17.09 -3.57 21.68
CA PRO A 449 -16.40 -3.31 22.94
C PRO A 449 -15.61 -1.99 22.93
N TYR A 450 -14.95 -1.65 21.81
CA TYR A 450 -14.22 -0.38 21.65
C TYR A 450 -15.16 0.82 21.73
N ARG A 451 -16.29 0.78 21.01
CA ARG A 451 -17.30 1.88 21.05
C ARG A 451 -17.89 2.06 22.45
N GLN A 452 -18.15 0.96 23.17
CA GLN A 452 -18.67 1.02 24.54
C GLN A 452 -17.63 1.58 25.51
N ALA A 453 -16.36 1.20 25.36
CA ALA A 453 -15.27 1.74 26.18
C ALA A 453 -15.05 3.23 25.92
N ALA A 454 -15.06 3.67 24.66
CA ALA A 454 -14.97 5.09 24.30
C ALA A 454 -16.13 5.91 24.91
N ALA A 455 -17.36 5.40 24.77
CA ALA A 455 -18.54 6.05 25.35
C ALA A 455 -18.45 6.18 26.89
N TRP A 456 -17.97 5.12 27.56
CA TRP A 456 -17.77 5.14 29.02
C TRP A 456 -16.74 6.19 29.46
N LEU A 457 -15.60 6.27 28.75
CA LEU A 457 -14.55 7.26 28.99
C LEU A 457 -15.08 8.70 28.88
N GLY A 458 -16.04 8.92 27.96
CA GLY A 458 -16.65 10.22 27.75
C GLY A 458 -17.76 10.59 28.76
N SER A 459 -18.45 9.59 29.37
CA SER A 459 -19.61 9.84 30.22
C SER A 459 -19.35 9.68 31.71
N GLU A 460 -18.47 8.74 32.10
CA GLU A 460 -18.31 8.35 33.49
C GLU A 460 -17.10 9.02 34.19
N VAL A 461 -16.19 9.62 33.44
CA VAL A 461 -15.05 10.35 33.99
C VAL A 461 -15.41 11.83 34.11
N ALA A 462 -15.55 12.32 35.36
CA ALA A 462 -16.06 13.66 35.62
C ALA A 462 -15.13 14.80 35.16
N ASP A 463 -13.80 14.58 35.19
CA ASP A 463 -12.80 15.58 34.81
C ASP A 463 -11.74 14.97 33.88
N PRO A 464 -12.07 14.77 32.60
CA PRO A 464 -11.13 14.20 31.63
C PRO A 464 -9.85 15.02 31.46
N ALA A 465 -9.95 16.36 31.57
CA ALA A 465 -8.82 17.27 31.35
C ALA A 465 -7.67 17.09 32.35
N HIS A 466 -7.97 16.65 33.57
CA HIS A 466 -6.99 16.39 34.62
C HIS A 466 -6.80 14.90 34.92
N THR A 467 -7.49 14.03 34.21
CA THR A 467 -7.39 12.58 34.35
C THR A 467 -6.33 12.00 33.40
N ARG A 468 -5.54 11.09 33.93
CA ARG A 468 -4.54 10.35 33.14
C ARG A 468 -5.04 8.94 32.87
N VAL A 469 -5.25 8.64 31.60
CA VAL A 469 -5.68 7.32 31.15
C VAL A 469 -4.60 6.69 30.26
N LEU A 470 -4.22 5.48 30.59
CA LEU A 470 -3.33 4.64 29.80
C LEU A 470 -4.19 3.74 28.93
N LEU A 471 -4.03 3.79 27.60
CA LEU A 471 -4.88 3.11 26.64
C LEU A 471 -4.11 2.72 25.38
N ASP A 472 -4.73 1.86 24.57
CA ASP A 472 -4.20 1.56 23.25
C ASP A 472 -4.46 2.71 22.25
N ASP A 473 -3.71 2.68 21.17
CA ASP A 473 -3.72 3.73 20.15
C ASP A 473 -5.08 3.84 19.46
N ALA A 474 -5.82 2.72 19.36
CA ALA A 474 -7.13 2.67 18.71
C ALA A 474 -8.18 3.54 19.42
N LEU A 475 -8.07 3.74 20.74
CA LEU A 475 -8.98 4.57 21.55
C LEU A 475 -8.44 5.97 21.85
N TRP A 476 -7.19 6.25 21.48
CA TRP A 476 -6.54 7.50 21.88
C TRP A 476 -7.28 8.75 21.39
N LEU A 477 -7.70 8.78 20.11
CA LEU A 477 -8.44 9.93 19.56
C LEU A 477 -9.83 10.06 20.16
N ASP A 478 -10.49 8.96 20.52
CA ASP A 478 -11.76 9.01 21.22
C ASP A 478 -11.58 9.69 22.58
N ALA A 479 -10.52 9.34 23.33
CA ALA A 479 -10.20 9.99 24.60
C ALA A 479 -9.92 11.49 24.42
N VAL A 480 -9.09 11.86 23.42
CA VAL A 480 -8.81 13.28 23.13
C VAL A 480 -10.09 14.06 22.80
N HIS A 481 -11.00 13.49 22.02
CA HIS A 481 -12.28 14.11 21.70
C HIS A 481 -13.20 14.25 22.93
N HIS A 482 -13.06 13.38 23.91
CA HIS A 482 -13.76 13.48 25.20
C HIS A 482 -13.09 14.42 26.20
N GLY A 483 -12.04 15.15 25.77
CA GLY A 483 -11.41 16.21 26.57
C GLY A 483 -10.20 15.79 27.37
N TYR A 484 -9.69 14.58 27.21
CA TYR A 484 -8.39 14.21 27.80
C TYR A 484 -7.25 14.97 27.10
N ALA A 485 -6.30 15.45 27.90
CA ALA A 485 -5.16 16.18 27.36
C ALA A 485 -4.31 15.27 26.46
N PRO A 486 -4.03 15.65 25.19
CA PRO A 486 -3.21 14.85 24.30
C PRO A 486 -1.80 14.65 24.89
N GLY A 487 -1.35 13.43 25.05
CA GLY A 487 -0.05 13.10 25.59
C GLY A 487 -0.02 12.94 27.11
N PRO A 488 -0.16 13.99 27.91
CA PRO A 488 -0.10 13.85 29.37
C PRO A 488 -1.35 13.26 30.00
N GLY A 489 -2.52 13.37 29.37
CA GLY A 489 -3.80 12.83 29.85
C GLY A 489 -4.15 11.52 29.17
N ALA A 490 -4.29 11.51 27.84
CA ALA A 490 -4.43 10.31 27.05
C ALA A 490 -3.03 9.80 26.66
N ILE A 491 -2.60 8.69 27.25
CA ILE A 491 -1.24 8.16 27.12
C ILE A 491 -1.29 6.83 26.34
N TRP A 492 -0.57 6.75 25.22
CA TRP A 492 -0.32 5.46 24.56
C TRP A 492 0.42 4.53 25.51
N PHE A 493 -0.10 3.35 25.72
CA PHE A 493 0.35 2.46 26.80
C PHE A 493 1.85 2.21 26.79
N TYR A 494 2.45 1.87 25.63
CA TYR A 494 3.88 1.56 25.55
C TYR A 494 4.78 2.79 25.74
N LYS A 495 4.27 4.01 25.50
CA LYS A 495 5.05 5.23 25.68
C LYS A 495 5.29 5.58 27.15
N ALA A 496 4.46 5.07 28.05
CA ALA A 496 4.69 5.23 29.49
C ALA A 496 6.01 4.60 29.95
N ASP A 497 6.53 3.63 29.22
CA ASP A 497 7.80 2.95 29.49
C ASP A 497 8.91 3.29 28.48
N LEU A 498 8.58 3.55 27.22
CA LEU A 498 9.54 3.64 26.12
C LEU A 498 9.82 5.07 25.64
N ASP A 499 8.95 6.04 25.93
CA ASP A 499 9.16 7.42 25.51
C ASP A 499 9.65 8.30 26.68
N PRO A 500 10.92 8.80 26.63
CA PRO A 500 11.45 9.65 27.69
C PRO A 500 10.61 10.91 27.98
N ALA A 501 9.99 11.49 26.95
CA ALA A 501 9.15 12.66 27.11
C ALA A 501 7.88 12.35 27.92
N VAL A 502 7.29 11.18 27.70
CA VAL A 502 6.11 10.71 28.45
C VAL A 502 6.52 10.27 29.86
N THR A 503 7.61 9.49 29.98
CA THR A 503 8.12 9.03 31.27
C THR A 503 8.45 10.20 32.21
N ALA A 504 8.96 11.31 31.69
CA ALA A 504 9.22 12.53 32.46
C ALA A 504 7.94 13.17 33.04
N THR A 505 6.76 12.92 32.44
CA THR A 505 5.47 13.39 32.96
C THR A 505 4.89 12.48 34.05
N LEU A 506 5.53 11.31 34.28
CA LEU A 506 5.11 10.28 35.23
C LEU A 506 6.20 10.07 36.32
N PRO A 507 6.49 11.07 37.18
CA PRO A 507 7.61 10.99 38.15
C PRO A 507 7.45 9.86 39.16
N ARG A 508 6.22 9.38 39.42
CA ARG A 508 5.93 8.23 40.29
C ARG A 508 5.59 6.97 39.49
N GLY A 509 5.83 6.99 38.17
CA GLY A 509 5.52 5.89 37.27
C GLY A 509 4.01 5.61 37.20
N TRP A 510 3.61 4.33 37.27
CA TRP A 510 2.22 3.90 37.20
C TRP A 510 1.28 4.55 38.24
N ARG A 511 1.81 5.05 39.36
CA ARG A 511 1.03 5.73 40.43
C ARG A 511 0.46 7.09 40.01
N ASP A 512 0.96 7.64 38.93
CA ASP A 512 0.44 8.87 38.33
C ASP A 512 -0.69 8.62 37.32
N ILE A 513 -1.03 7.34 37.04
CA ILE A 513 -2.08 6.92 36.12
C ILE A 513 -3.37 6.70 36.92
N ASP A 514 -4.49 7.29 36.49
CA ASP A 514 -5.78 7.15 37.14
C ASP A 514 -6.58 5.95 36.63
N TYR A 515 -6.53 5.73 35.32
CA TYR A 515 -7.21 4.61 34.64
C TYR A 515 -6.31 3.90 33.67
N VAL A 516 -6.54 2.59 33.49
CA VAL A 516 -5.93 1.75 32.45
C VAL A 516 -7.05 1.09 31.65
N VAL A 517 -7.02 1.27 30.34
CA VAL A 517 -7.86 0.52 29.41
C VAL A 517 -7.13 -0.75 29.03
N SER A 518 -7.52 -1.86 29.61
CA SER A 518 -6.97 -3.19 29.38
C SER A 518 -7.62 -3.81 28.14
N SER A 519 -7.10 -3.50 26.95
CA SER A 519 -7.45 -4.16 25.70
C SER A 519 -6.63 -5.45 25.48
N PRO A 520 -6.96 -6.29 24.49
CA PRO A 520 -6.14 -7.45 24.13
C PRO A 520 -4.67 -7.11 23.88
N THR A 521 -4.40 -6.00 23.18
CA THR A 521 -3.04 -5.54 22.88
C THR A 521 -2.30 -5.12 24.13
N VAL A 522 -2.93 -4.28 24.96
CA VAL A 522 -2.31 -3.84 26.22
C VAL A 522 -1.96 -5.02 27.12
N ARG A 523 -2.83 -6.02 27.24
CA ARG A 523 -2.56 -7.23 28.03
C ARG A 523 -1.41 -8.05 27.48
N ARG A 524 -1.36 -8.23 26.16
CA ARG A 524 -0.31 -9.02 25.49
C ARG A 524 1.07 -8.38 25.69
N ASP A 525 1.16 -7.06 25.50
CA ASP A 525 2.43 -6.35 25.43
C ASP A 525 2.93 -5.87 26.80
N ALA A 526 2.05 -5.84 27.80
CA ALA A 526 2.39 -5.43 29.19
C ALA A 526 3.53 -6.25 29.82
N VAL A 527 3.79 -7.47 29.34
CA VAL A 527 4.87 -8.33 29.87
C VAL A 527 6.25 -7.66 29.80
N ASN A 528 6.46 -6.82 28.77
CA ASN A 528 7.72 -6.14 28.52
C ASN A 528 7.70 -4.66 28.96
N LEU A 529 6.62 -4.19 29.60
CA LEU A 529 6.37 -2.80 29.95
C LEU A 529 6.09 -2.66 31.44
N PRO A 530 7.11 -2.36 32.27
CA PRO A 530 7.03 -2.36 33.74
C PRO A 530 5.93 -1.45 34.32
N ASN A 531 5.81 -0.20 33.83
CA ASN A 531 4.77 0.73 34.29
C ASN A 531 3.36 0.24 33.90
N VAL A 532 3.18 -0.23 32.67
CA VAL A 532 1.91 -0.79 32.20
C VAL A 532 1.52 -2.01 33.02
N LYS A 533 2.44 -2.94 33.22
CA LYS A 533 2.23 -4.15 34.03
C LYS A 533 1.83 -3.80 35.45
N ALA A 534 2.57 -2.90 36.10
CA ALA A 534 2.28 -2.47 37.47
C ALA A 534 0.93 -1.74 37.55
N ALA A 535 0.59 -0.89 36.58
CA ALA A 535 -0.73 -0.24 36.53
C ALA A 535 -1.87 -1.25 36.41
N LEU A 536 -1.72 -2.31 35.61
CA LEU A 536 -2.71 -3.40 35.52
C LEU A 536 -2.82 -4.19 36.83
N GLU A 537 -1.70 -4.55 37.46
CA GLU A 537 -1.65 -5.32 38.69
C GLU A 537 -2.25 -4.56 39.87
N HIS A 538 -2.06 -3.23 39.96
CA HIS A 538 -2.56 -2.36 41.01
C HIS A 538 -3.83 -1.60 40.60
N SER A 539 -4.70 -2.21 39.83
CA SER A 539 -5.96 -1.62 39.40
C SER A 539 -7.12 -2.61 39.55
N VAL A 540 -8.33 -2.06 39.72
CA VAL A 540 -9.57 -2.81 39.80
C VAL A 540 -10.47 -2.49 38.61
N PRO A 541 -11.16 -3.47 38.00
CA PRO A 541 -12.07 -3.22 36.91
C PRO A 541 -13.28 -2.43 37.39
N VAL A 542 -13.60 -1.34 36.70
CA VAL A 542 -14.80 -0.50 36.97
C VAL A 542 -15.86 -0.67 35.88
N ALA A 543 -15.43 -1.09 34.67
CA ALA A 543 -16.30 -1.46 33.57
C ALA A 543 -15.66 -2.57 32.71
N VAL A 544 -16.50 -3.44 32.14
CA VAL A 544 -16.05 -4.54 31.25
C VAL A 544 -16.99 -4.60 30.06
N PHE A 545 -16.42 -4.62 28.85
CA PHE A 545 -17.13 -4.67 27.59
C PHE A 545 -16.64 -5.86 26.75
N GLY A 546 -17.56 -6.60 26.16
CA GLY A 546 -17.24 -7.83 25.44
C GLY A 546 -16.99 -9.02 26.38
N THR A 547 -16.52 -10.13 25.82
CA THR A 547 -16.29 -11.39 26.53
C THR A 547 -14.99 -12.08 26.06
N GLY A 548 -14.50 -13.00 26.83
CA GLY A 548 -13.32 -13.81 26.46
C GLY A 548 -12.04 -12.97 26.39
N GLU A 549 -11.20 -13.30 25.41
CA GLU A 549 -9.91 -12.62 25.21
C GLU A 549 -10.05 -11.24 24.56
N ASP A 550 -11.12 -11.03 23.78
CA ASP A 550 -11.40 -9.76 23.10
C ASP A 550 -12.07 -8.71 23.98
N ARG A 551 -12.30 -9.03 25.29
CA ARG A 551 -12.91 -8.06 26.21
C ARG A 551 -12.01 -6.85 26.43
N ILE A 552 -12.64 -5.71 26.65
CA ILE A 552 -11.98 -4.47 27.07
C ILE A 552 -12.42 -4.16 28.50
N GLU A 553 -11.45 -3.96 29.39
CA GLU A 553 -11.70 -3.59 30.78
C GLU A 553 -11.21 -2.17 31.02
N ILE A 554 -12.05 -1.30 31.54
CA ILE A 554 -11.61 -0.04 32.12
C ILE A 554 -11.33 -0.31 33.59
N ARG A 555 -10.09 -0.04 33.99
CA ARG A 555 -9.59 -0.35 35.34
C ARG A 555 -9.12 0.93 36.00
N ARG A 556 -9.56 1.14 37.22
CA ARG A 556 -9.12 2.29 38.06
C ARG A 556 -7.90 1.85 38.86
N THR A 557 -6.84 2.65 38.83
CA THR A 557 -5.65 2.38 39.65
C THR A 557 -5.95 2.65 41.12
N THR A 558 -5.40 1.82 41.97
CA THR A 558 -5.48 1.93 43.43
C THR A 558 -4.07 2.11 43.98
N PRO A 559 -3.51 3.33 43.98
CA PRO A 559 -2.21 3.58 44.62
C PRO A 559 -2.29 3.18 46.08
N ASP A 560 -1.23 2.52 46.59
CA ASP A 560 -1.14 2.15 48.00
C ASP A 560 -1.50 3.33 48.90
N SER A 561 -2.35 3.10 49.90
CA SER A 561 -2.94 4.12 50.77
C SER A 561 -1.93 4.92 51.65
N GLY A 562 -0.62 4.70 51.41
CA GLY A 562 0.47 5.35 52.13
C GLY A 562 1.16 6.51 51.42
N SER A 563 0.79 6.89 50.18
CA SER A 563 1.57 7.79 49.33
C SER A 563 0.82 9.01 48.76
N ARG A 564 -0.28 9.44 49.35
CA ARG A 564 -0.82 10.79 49.09
C ARG A 564 -0.20 11.77 50.06
N PRO A 565 0.53 12.83 49.62
CA PRO A 565 1.01 13.89 50.48
C PRO A 565 -0.14 14.71 51.06
#